data_06214d5b9ca380bd77d3d4c4ed3e876a
#
_entry.id   06214d5b9ca380bd77d3d4c4ed3e876a
#
_cell.length_a   1.000
_cell.length_b   1.000
_cell.length_c   1.000
_cell.angle_alpha   90.00
_cell.angle_beta   90.00
_cell.angle_gamma   90.00
#
_symmetry.space_group_name_H-M   'P 1'
#
loop_
_entity.id
_entity.type
_entity.pdbx_description
1 polymer ?
#
loop_
_entity_poly.entity_id
_entity_poly.type
_entity_poly.pdbx_seq_one_letter_code
_entity_poly.pdbx_strand_id
1 'polypeptide(L)'
;MSQKLKITLIVVLLIGFAGFLGFQKLNRDLEHLKEYSFETQYPSQWKDGIYIGEANQFPIKVKVEVNIQNQRITKLILLEHQTGEGQSAEGILDHVLDAQTLDVDVITGATYSSILILKAIEDALEKADE
;
A
#
# COMPACT_ATOMS: atom_id res chain seq x y z
N MET A 1 31.36 14.35 -36.30
CA MET A 1 30.09 14.50 -35.55
C MET A 1 29.89 15.97 -35.25
N SER A 2 28.75 16.52 -35.62
CA SER A 2 28.47 17.95 -35.37
C SER A 2 28.30 18.23 -33.86
N GLN A 3 28.60 19.45 -33.41
CA GLN A 3 28.40 19.84 -32.01
C GLN A 3 26.97 19.65 -31.53
N LYS A 4 25.99 19.93 -32.39
CA LYS A 4 24.57 19.72 -32.10
C LYS A 4 24.26 18.25 -31.78
N LEU A 5 24.83 17.32 -32.55
CA LEU A 5 24.62 15.87 -32.35
C LEU A 5 25.25 15.42 -31.00
N LYS A 6 26.43 15.93 -30.64
CA LYS A 6 27.08 15.64 -29.36
C LYS A 6 26.22 16.13 -28.17
N ILE A 7 25.68 17.34 -28.25
CA ILE A 7 24.80 17.91 -27.22
C ILE A 7 23.52 17.07 -27.09
N THR A 8 22.89 16.71 -28.19
CA THR A 8 21.70 15.86 -28.17
C THR A 8 21.96 14.51 -27.53
N LEU A 9 23.09 13.84 -27.84
CA LEU A 9 23.48 12.58 -27.23
C LEU A 9 23.69 12.72 -25.71
N ILE A 10 24.34 13.79 -25.27
CA ILE A 10 24.55 14.06 -23.83
C ILE A 10 23.22 14.27 -23.11
N VAL A 11 22.31 15.04 -23.70
CA VAL A 11 20.97 15.28 -23.13
C VAL A 11 20.17 13.97 -23.02
N VAL A 12 20.19 13.14 -24.05
CA VAL A 12 19.51 11.84 -24.02
C VAL A 12 20.10 10.91 -22.95
N LEU A 13 21.44 10.88 -22.80
CA LEU A 13 22.10 10.11 -21.75
C LEU A 13 21.75 10.62 -20.35
N LEU A 14 21.67 11.94 -20.15
CA LEU A 14 21.29 12.52 -18.86
C LEU A 14 19.84 12.18 -18.50
N ILE A 15 18.93 12.26 -19.45
CA ILE A 15 17.53 11.90 -19.24
C ILE A 15 17.41 10.39 -18.92
N GLY A 16 18.11 9.55 -19.68
CA GLY A 16 18.14 8.10 -19.43
C GLY A 16 18.72 7.77 -18.05
N PHE A 17 19.78 8.45 -17.65
CA PHE A 17 20.40 8.26 -16.34
C PHE A 17 19.49 8.73 -15.19
N ALA A 18 18.83 9.88 -15.33
CA ALA A 18 17.86 10.37 -14.35
C ALA A 18 16.66 9.41 -14.22
N GLY A 19 16.14 8.90 -15.35
CA GLY A 19 15.10 7.89 -15.35
C GLY A 19 15.51 6.58 -14.67
N PHE A 20 16.75 6.14 -14.90
CA PHE A 20 17.31 4.95 -14.27
C PHE A 20 17.43 5.12 -12.73
N LEU A 21 17.90 6.27 -12.26
CA LEU A 21 17.97 6.57 -10.82
C LEU A 21 16.57 6.60 -10.17
N GLY A 22 15.59 7.21 -10.86
CA GLY A 22 14.21 7.23 -10.40
C GLY A 22 13.61 5.82 -10.32
N PHE A 23 13.88 4.98 -11.30
CA PHE A 23 13.46 3.58 -11.31
C PHE A 23 14.09 2.76 -10.18
N GLN A 24 15.39 2.94 -9.93
CA GLN A 24 16.07 2.27 -8.81
C GLN A 24 15.49 2.69 -7.46
N LYS A 25 15.19 3.98 -7.29
CA LYS A 25 14.56 4.48 -6.06
C LYS A 25 13.19 3.85 -5.85
N LEU A 26 12.35 3.85 -6.89
CA LEU A 26 11.02 3.25 -6.83
C LEU A 26 11.07 1.76 -6.45
N ASN A 27 11.95 0.99 -7.09
CA ASN A 27 12.11 -0.43 -6.78
C ASN A 27 12.53 -0.65 -5.32
N ARG A 28 13.46 0.15 -4.81
CA ARG A 28 13.90 0.06 -3.42
C ARG A 28 12.77 0.39 -2.44
N ASP A 29 12.00 1.45 -2.72
CA ASP A 29 10.89 1.85 -1.86
C ASP A 29 9.79 0.77 -1.83
N LEU A 30 9.53 0.10 -2.96
CA LEU A 30 8.60 -1.01 -3.03
C LEU A 30 9.13 -2.28 -2.33
N GLU A 31 10.43 -2.60 -2.47
CA GLU A 31 11.03 -3.75 -1.77
C GLU A 31 10.96 -3.61 -0.23
N HIS A 32 11.12 -2.40 0.30
CA HIS A 32 10.96 -2.16 1.74
C HIS A 32 9.55 -2.47 2.26
N LEU A 33 8.52 -2.40 1.42
CA LEU A 33 7.17 -2.81 1.82
C LEU A 33 7.10 -4.31 2.14
N LYS A 34 7.89 -5.15 1.47
CA LYS A 34 7.89 -6.60 1.72
C LYS A 34 8.43 -6.99 3.09
N GLU A 35 9.28 -6.14 3.68
CA GLU A 35 9.87 -6.35 5.00
C GLU A 35 8.95 -5.89 6.13
N TYR A 36 7.83 -5.23 5.81
CA TYR A 36 6.90 -4.74 6.79
C TYR A 36 6.15 -5.89 7.44
N SER A 37 6.18 -5.93 8.77
CA SER A 37 5.41 -6.90 9.57
C SER A 37 4.32 -6.18 10.35
N PHE A 38 3.11 -6.69 10.28
CA PHE A 38 1.98 -6.16 11.02
C PHE A 38 1.99 -6.70 12.45
N GLU A 39 1.58 -5.86 13.41
CA GLU A 39 1.41 -6.32 14.77
C GLU A 39 0.28 -7.36 14.85
N THR A 40 0.55 -8.46 15.53
CA THR A 40 -0.43 -9.53 15.73
C THR A 40 -1.36 -9.27 16.90
N GLN A 41 -1.00 -8.31 17.76
CA GLN A 41 -1.80 -7.92 18.92
C GLN A 41 -2.19 -6.45 18.81
N TYR A 42 -3.46 -6.23 18.52
CA TYR A 42 -4.03 -4.89 18.60
C TYR A 42 -4.41 -4.57 20.05
N PRO A 43 -4.34 -3.28 20.43
CA PRO A 43 -4.81 -2.86 21.73
C PRO A 43 -6.26 -3.30 21.93
N SER A 44 -6.57 -3.72 23.13
CA SER A 44 -7.83 -4.39 23.47
C SER A 44 -9.06 -3.48 23.54
N GLN A 45 -8.98 -2.24 23.05
CA GLN A 45 -10.04 -1.26 23.23
C GLN A 45 -10.25 -0.34 22.02
N TRP A 46 -10.69 -0.91 20.92
CA TRP A 46 -11.20 -0.08 19.84
C TRP A 46 -12.55 0.51 20.20
N LYS A 47 -12.74 1.77 19.89
CA LYS A 47 -14.05 2.41 20.00
C LYS A 47 -14.92 2.03 18.80
N ASP A 48 -16.17 1.71 19.05
CA ASP A 48 -17.14 1.45 17.99
C ASP A 48 -17.27 2.68 17.07
N GLY A 49 -17.31 2.44 15.78
CA GLY A 49 -17.42 3.51 14.80
C GLY A 49 -16.97 3.12 13.41
N ILE A 50 -16.92 4.13 12.55
CA ILE A 50 -16.45 4.03 11.18
C ILE A 50 -15.19 4.87 11.04
N TYR A 51 -14.12 4.26 10.57
CA TYR A 51 -12.80 4.89 10.46
C TYR A 51 -12.28 4.80 9.04
N ILE A 52 -11.66 5.87 8.58
CA ILE A 52 -11.03 5.93 7.25
C ILE A 52 -9.52 5.84 7.42
N GLY A 53 -8.92 4.86 6.78
CA GLY A 53 -7.47 4.68 6.72
C GLY A 53 -6.92 4.88 5.31
N GLU A 54 -5.70 5.35 5.23
CA GLU A 54 -5.01 5.61 3.97
C GLU A 54 -3.58 5.07 4.00
N ALA A 55 -3.11 4.56 2.87
CA ALA A 55 -1.71 4.21 2.67
C ALA A 55 -1.32 4.48 1.22
N ASN A 56 -0.19 5.14 1.04
CA ASN A 56 0.26 5.53 -0.28
C ASN A 56 1.76 5.22 -0.41
N GLN A 57 2.10 4.52 -1.47
CA GLN A 57 3.46 4.36 -1.94
C GLN A 57 3.43 4.39 -3.46
N PHE A 58 3.91 5.49 -4.04
CA PHE A 58 3.87 5.64 -5.49
C PHE A 58 4.35 4.37 -6.23
N PRO A 59 3.64 3.87 -7.23
CA PRO A 59 2.43 4.43 -7.85
C PRO A 59 1.10 3.96 -7.24
N ILE A 60 1.10 3.29 -6.09
CA ILE A 60 -0.08 2.70 -5.47
C ILE A 60 -0.66 3.65 -4.42
N LYS A 61 -1.96 3.81 -4.44
CA LYS A 61 -2.70 4.64 -3.48
C LYS A 61 -3.95 3.90 -3.01
N VAL A 62 -4.12 3.83 -1.69
CA VAL A 62 -5.22 3.07 -1.07
C VAL A 62 -5.93 3.91 -0.02
N LYS A 63 -7.26 3.84 -0.03
CA LYS A 63 -8.13 4.36 1.02
C LYS A 63 -9.19 3.32 1.36
N VAL A 64 -9.34 3.02 2.64
CA VAL A 64 -10.31 2.04 3.14
C VAL A 64 -11.22 2.65 4.20
N GLU A 65 -12.46 2.15 4.27
CA GLU A 65 -13.36 2.36 5.39
C GLU A 65 -13.41 1.09 6.24
N VAL A 66 -13.19 1.24 7.54
CA VAL A 66 -13.23 0.16 8.52
C VAL A 66 -14.37 0.41 9.49
N ASN A 67 -15.32 -0.51 9.58
CA ASN A 67 -16.40 -0.47 10.55
C ASN A 67 -16.08 -1.38 11.72
N ILE A 68 -16.12 -0.83 12.94
CA ILE A 68 -15.83 -1.54 14.18
C ILE A 68 -17.06 -1.54 15.07
N GLN A 69 -17.43 -2.72 15.56
CA GLN A 69 -18.48 -2.93 16.56
C GLN A 69 -18.08 -4.05 17.51
N ASN A 70 -18.22 -3.80 18.82
CA ASN A 70 -17.94 -4.78 19.87
C ASN A 70 -16.55 -5.41 19.75
N GLN A 71 -15.52 -4.58 19.55
CA GLN A 71 -14.12 -5.01 19.41
C GLN A 71 -13.85 -5.90 18.20
N ARG A 72 -14.69 -5.81 17.17
CA ARG A 72 -14.53 -6.58 15.92
C ARG A 72 -14.65 -5.69 14.71
N ILE A 73 -13.85 -6.01 13.70
CA ILE A 73 -14.03 -5.46 12.36
C ILE A 73 -15.25 -6.13 11.75
N THR A 74 -16.31 -5.37 11.52
CA THR A 74 -17.58 -5.91 10.99
C THR A 74 -17.70 -5.70 9.48
N LYS A 75 -17.01 -4.71 8.92
CA LYS A 75 -17.05 -4.39 7.49
C LYS A 75 -15.78 -3.67 7.06
N LEU A 76 -15.32 -4.00 5.87
CA LEU A 76 -14.23 -3.32 5.17
C LEU A 76 -14.70 -2.90 3.79
N ILE A 77 -14.52 -1.63 3.43
CA ILE A 77 -14.85 -1.09 2.11
C ILE A 77 -13.62 -0.42 1.54
N LEU A 78 -13.23 -0.80 0.34
CA LEU A 78 -12.17 -0.16 -0.40
C LEU A 78 -12.75 1.08 -1.11
N LEU A 79 -12.41 2.27 -0.62
CA LEU A 79 -12.89 3.54 -1.17
C LEU A 79 -12.05 4.01 -2.37
N GLU A 80 -10.75 3.73 -2.32
CA GLU A 80 -9.82 4.09 -3.39
C GLU A 80 -8.71 3.03 -3.46
N HIS A 81 -8.44 2.56 -4.67
CA HIS A 81 -7.32 1.68 -4.95
C HIS A 81 -6.78 1.98 -6.34
N GLN A 82 -5.83 2.92 -6.41
CA GLN A 82 -5.13 3.25 -7.64
C GLN A 82 -3.92 2.32 -7.78
N THR A 83 -3.99 1.45 -8.77
CA THR A 83 -2.94 0.51 -9.12
C THR A 83 -3.02 0.16 -10.61
N GLY A 84 -1.88 -0.17 -11.21
CA GLY A 84 -1.86 -0.64 -12.58
C GLY A 84 -2.46 -2.04 -12.74
N GLU A 85 -2.10 -2.98 -11.87
CA GLU A 85 -2.44 -4.41 -12.00
C GLU A 85 -2.85 -5.08 -10.68
N GLY A 86 -3.03 -4.33 -9.61
CA GLY A 86 -3.22 -4.86 -8.26
C GLY A 86 -4.67 -5.10 -7.84
N GLN A 87 -5.66 -5.11 -8.77
CA GLN A 87 -7.08 -5.33 -8.42
C GLN A 87 -7.32 -6.67 -7.71
N SER A 88 -6.56 -7.70 -8.04
CA SER A 88 -6.64 -9.01 -7.36
C SER A 88 -6.33 -8.92 -5.86
N ALA A 89 -5.57 -7.90 -5.42
CA ALA A 89 -5.27 -7.69 -4.01
C ALA A 89 -6.50 -7.36 -3.15
N GLU A 90 -7.59 -6.91 -3.75
CA GLU A 90 -8.82 -6.54 -3.04
C GLU A 90 -9.43 -7.72 -2.27
N GLY A 91 -9.16 -8.96 -2.71
CA GLY A 91 -9.55 -10.17 -1.97
C GLY A 91 -8.96 -10.30 -0.57
N ILE A 92 -7.91 -9.54 -0.25
CA ILE A 92 -7.31 -9.56 1.10
C ILE A 92 -8.25 -8.99 2.17
N LEU A 93 -9.24 -8.16 1.79
CA LEU A 93 -10.24 -7.65 2.72
C LEU A 93 -11.04 -8.79 3.38
N ASP A 94 -11.40 -9.79 2.61
CA ASP A 94 -12.10 -10.97 3.13
C ASP A 94 -11.21 -11.78 4.07
N HIS A 95 -9.92 -11.92 3.77
CA HIS A 95 -8.95 -12.58 4.65
C HIS A 95 -8.85 -11.88 6.01
N VAL A 96 -8.82 -10.54 6.02
CA VAL A 96 -8.78 -9.77 7.27
C VAL A 96 -10.08 -9.90 8.05
N LEU A 97 -11.25 -9.84 7.40
CA LEU A 97 -12.54 -10.01 8.04
C LEU A 97 -12.69 -11.39 8.70
N ASP A 98 -12.24 -12.44 8.02
CA ASP A 98 -12.31 -13.81 8.52
C ASP A 98 -11.32 -14.03 9.69
N ALA A 99 -10.10 -13.54 9.56
CA ALA A 99 -9.04 -13.73 10.55
C ALA A 99 -9.10 -12.73 11.72
N GLN A 100 -9.72 -11.56 11.54
CA GLN A 100 -9.73 -10.45 12.52
C GLN A 100 -8.32 -10.02 12.94
N THR A 101 -7.37 -10.11 12.02
CA THR A 101 -5.97 -9.67 12.18
C THR A 101 -5.45 -9.19 10.83
N LEU A 102 -4.40 -8.37 10.85
CA LEU A 102 -3.68 -7.96 9.65
C LEU A 102 -2.52 -8.91 9.29
N ASP A 103 -2.23 -9.87 10.16
CA ASP A 103 -1.23 -10.93 9.90
C ASP A 103 -1.88 -12.04 9.03
N VAL A 104 -2.13 -11.68 7.78
CA VAL A 104 -2.71 -12.56 6.76
C VAL A 104 -1.77 -12.65 5.55
N ASP A 105 -1.87 -13.73 4.80
CA ASP A 105 -1.08 -13.91 3.58
C ASP A 105 -1.45 -12.85 2.53
N VAL A 106 -0.42 -12.28 1.90
CA VAL A 106 -0.61 -11.39 0.75
C VAL A 106 -1.13 -12.16 -0.46
N ILE A 107 -1.85 -11.47 -1.33
CA ILE A 107 -2.36 -12.06 -2.57
C ILE A 107 -1.20 -12.28 -3.55
N THR A 108 -1.02 -13.51 -4.01
CA THR A 108 0.02 -13.88 -4.98
C THR A 108 -0.09 -13.05 -6.24
N GLY A 109 1.03 -12.45 -6.66
CA GLY A 109 1.09 -11.54 -7.82
C GLY A 109 0.66 -10.10 -7.55
N ALA A 110 0.19 -9.79 -6.32
CA ALA A 110 -0.23 -8.45 -5.91
C ALA A 110 0.32 -8.08 -4.52
N THR A 111 1.57 -8.36 -4.26
CA THR A 111 2.21 -8.21 -2.94
C THR A 111 2.18 -6.77 -2.43
N TYR A 112 2.60 -5.82 -3.25
CA TYR A 112 2.68 -4.41 -2.83
C TYR A 112 1.31 -3.80 -2.55
N SER A 113 0.34 -4.04 -3.44
CA SER A 113 -1.04 -3.61 -3.23
C SER A 113 -1.65 -4.25 -1.98
N SER A 114 -1.41 -5.55 -1.76
CA SER A 114 -1.87 -6.25 -0.55
C SER A 114 -1.32 -5.60 0.72
N ILE A 115 -0.03 -5.32 0.78
CA ILE A 115 0.61 -4.69 1.94
C ILE A 115 0.04 -3.28 2.15
N LEU A 116 -0.16 -2.49 1.09
CA LEU A 116 -0.71 -1.15 1.23
C LEU A 116 -2.17 -1.14 1.65
N ILE A 117 -2.97 -2.10 1.23
CA ILE A 117 -4.34 -2.28 1.74
C ILE A 117 -4.30 -2.59 3.24
N LEU A 118 -3.45 -3.51 3.68
CA LEU A 118 -3.27 -3.82 5.10
C LEU A 118 -2.78 -2.60 5.91
N LYS A 119 -1.85 -1.82 5.38
CA LYS A 119 -1.38 -0.57 6.03
C LYS A 119 -2.49 0.48 6.12
N ALA A 120 -3.36 0.59 5.13
CA ALA A 120 -4.51 1.48 5.19
C ALA A 120 -5.52 1.05 6.26
N ILE A 121 -5.74 -0.26 6.42
CA ILE A 121 -6.57 -0.80 7.50
C ILE A 121 -5.90 -0.52 8.86
N GLU A 122 -4.60 -0.72 8.99
CA GLU A 122 -3.83 -0.40 10.21
C GLU A 122 -4.00 1.06 10.62
N ASP A 123 -3.86 2.01 9.66
CA ASP A 123 -4.08 3.44 9.90
C ASP A 123 -5.50 3.74 10.44
N ALA A 124 -6.52 3.05 9.93
CA ALA A 124 -7.88 3.18 10.43
C ALA A 124 -8.04 2.60 11.85
N LEU A 125 -7.40 1.46 12.13
CA LEU A 125 -7.45 0.82 13.45
C LEU A 125 -6.72 1.64 14.52
N GLU A 126 -5.63 2.31 14.18
CA GLU A 126 -4.93 3.24 15.07
C GLU A 126 -5.84 4.40 15.47
N LYS A 127 -6.63 4.93 14.54
CA LYS A 127 -7.63 5.98 14.83
C LYS A 127 -8.75 5.49 15.76
N ALA A 128 -9.09 4.22 15.69
CA ALA A 128 -10.09 3.61 16.56
C ALA A 128 -9.61 3.42 18.01
N ASP A 129 -8.29 3.36 18.20
CA ASP A 129 -7.66 3.25 19.51
C ASP A 129 -7.48 4.60 20.23
N GLU A 130 -7.54 5.69 19.49
CA GLU A 130 -7.49 7.03 20.03
C GLU A 130 -8.80 7.33 20.84
#